data_c9ddb9c8b7291b3cfdf04802b59f7919
#
_entry.id   c9ddb9c8b7291b3cfdf04802b59f7919
#
_cell.length_a   1.000
_cell.length_b   1.000
_cell.length_c   1.000
_cell.angle_alpha   90.00
_cell.angle_beta   90.00
_cell.angle_gamma   90.00
#
_symmetry.space_group_name_H-M   'P 1'
#
loop_
_entity.id
_entity.type
_entity.pdbx_description
1 polymer ?
#
loop_
_entity_poly.entity_id
_entity_poly.type
_entity_poly.pdbx_seq_one_letter_code
_entity_poly.pdbx_strand_id
1 'polypeptide(L)'
;MKFALLQILATAALLAQSTEPSSREPADPNINSRYTVESIGFTGQSHYRLSTGAIEEMRRLIGAKVSTEALNRLARRIRSELRATEVTFKLARGGEPNHVKVLLEVDKRKSNFDLSIPAFSYQSRQGWTGVAEAATTFGANTLTAGALSDGDTLAERYTGFKIRYDRLSFGTDRIRLGFEFDSYHELYDRATLTALDNASSSSLGAGAYRSRTDFEPSATFVLAKPLTLTVGLSFEQMQPQVSAAHSESANAVINTLRYHQRWENSDATNQELDAGYNLRAATRTIGSDLAYTRHLVNARYGLRHEHQSVEVTLTAGVIYGHAPLFERFVLGNSSTLRGWNKYDLDPIGGNRVVHGSVTYGYHIMRVFYDTGSVWDQGKSPEARHSAGIGVSSGLGIFHKGAFLLAVAFPIRQGRADPVFIAGMNF
;
A
#
# COMPACT_ATOMS: atom_id res chain seq x y z
N MET A 1 19.01 -20.32 -16.39
CA MET A 1 17.96 -19.59 -15.66
C MET A 1 17.82 -18.10 -15.96
N LYS A 2 18.75 -17.43 -16.66
CA LYS A 2 18.67 -15.97 -16.99
C LYS A 2 17.69 -15.63 -18.12
N PHE A 3 17.23 -16.58 -18.91
CA PHE A 3 16.33 -16.34 -20.06
C PHE A 3 14.82 -16.46 -19.76
N ALA A 4 14.42 -17.21 -18.72
CA ALA A 4 13.01 -17.44 -18.43
C ALA A 4 12.29 -16.23 -17.79
N LEU A 5 13.00 -15.44 -16.99
CA LEU A 5 12.42 -14.25 -16.33
C LEU A 5 12.15 -13.11 -17.33
N LEU A 6 12.98 -13.00 -18.37
CA LEU A 6 12.82 -11.97 -19.40
C LEU A 6 11.64 -12.27 -20.34
N GLN A 7 11.31 -13.54 -20.56
CA GLN A 7 10.18 -13.93 -21.39
C GLN A 7 8.83 -13.69 -20.73
N ILE A 8 8.71 -13.80 -19.41
CA ILE A 8 7.46 -13.53 -18.69
C ILE A 8 7.14 -12.04 -18.70
N LEU A 9 8.14 -11.17 -18.58
CA LEU A 9 7.98 -9.72 -18.70
C LEU A 9 7.67 -9.27 -20.15
N ALA A 10 8.24 -9.94 -21.13
CA ALA A 10 7.99 -9.64 -22.55
C ALA A 10 6.57 -10.07 -23.00
N THR A 11 6.06 -11.19 -22.49
CA THR A 11 4.70 -11.67 -22.81
C THR A 11 3.62 -10.78 -22.19
N ALA A 12 3.83 -10.22 -21.01
CA ALA A 12 2.92 -9.26 -20.41
C ALA A 12 2.87 -7.93 -21.17
N ALA A 13 3.99 -7.51 -21.74
CA ALA A 13 4.06 -6.30 -22.58
C ALA A 13 3.42 -6.46 -23.96
N LEU A 14 3.47 -7.65 -24.56
CA LEU A 14 2.84 -7.92 -25.86
C LEU A 14 1.31 -8.05 -25.78
N LEU A 15 0.75 -8.51 -24.65
CA LEU A 15 -0.70 -8.56 -24.47
C LEU A 15 -1.33 -7.18 -24.25
N ALA A 16 -0.54 -6.16 -23.91
CA ALA A 16 -1.01 -4.79 -23.74
C ALA A 16 -1.09 -3.99 -25.06
N GLN A 17 -0.56 -4.50 -26.18
CA GLN A 17 -0.47 -3.78 -27.46
C GLN A 17 -1.52 -4.15 -28.52
N SER A 18 -2.44 -5.07 -28.23
CA SER A 18 -3.40 -5.57 -29.24
C SER A 18 -4.85 -5.23 -28.94
N THR A 19 -5.16 -3.97 -28.63
CA THR A 19 -6.53 -3.47 -28.76
C THR A 19 -6.47 -2.03 -29.28
N GLU A 20 -6.53 -1.89 -30.59
CA GLU A 20 -6.97 -0.65 -31.21
C GLU A 20 -8.40 -0.33 -30.72
N PRO A 21 -8.72 0.92 -30.41
CA PRO A 21 -10.07 1.29 -30.00
C PRO A 21 -10.97 1.26 -31.26
N SER A 22 -11.72 0.18 -31.36
CA SER A 22 -12.84 0.07 -32.28
C SER A 22 -13.91 1.10 -31.96
N SER A 23 -14.27 1.86 -32.95
CA SER A 23 -15.50 2.64 -33.15
C SER A 23 -15.99 3.48 -31.98
N ARG A 24 -15.80 4.79 -32.11
CA ARG A 24 -16.57 5.82 -31.40
C ARG A 24 -18.07 5.52 -31.58
N GLU A 25 -18.74 5.05 -30.55
CA GLU A 25 -20.18 5.22 -30.44
C GLU A 25 -20.48 6.71 -30.58
N PRO A 26 -21.52 7.09 -31.36
CA PRO A 26 -21.90 8.47 -31.46
C PRO A 26 -22.28 8.96 -30.07
N ALA A 27 -21.54 9.96 -29.59
CA ALA A 27 -21.82 10.60 -28.31
C ALA A 27 -23.30 10.97 -28.27
N ASP A 28 -24.05 10.45 -27.31
CA ASP A 28 -25.43 10.82 -27.04
C ASP A 28 -25.54 12.36 -27.07
N PRO A 29 -26.40 12.96 -27.91
CA PRO A 29 -26.47 14.40 -28.00
C PRO A 29 -26.84 14.95 -26.62
N ASN A 30 -25.88 15.65 -25.99
CA ASN A 30 -26.09 16.26 -24.66
C ASN A 30 -27.22 17.27 -24.74
N ILE A 31 -28.45 16.82 -24.49
CA ILE A 31 -29.69 17.61 -24.55
C ILE A 31 -29.57 18.89 -23.73
N ASN A 32 -28.73 18.87 -22.68
CA ASN A 32 -28.49 19.98 -21.78
C ASN A 32 -27.51 21.04 -22.35
N SER A 33 -26.80 20.77 -23.44
CA SER A 33 -25.79 21.69 -24.02
C SER A 33 -26.35 23.02 -24.54
N ARG A 34 -27.67 23.12 -24.75
CA ARG A 34 -28.33 24.37 -25.14
C ARG A 34 -28.48 25.37 -23.97
N TYR A 35 -28.46 24.89 -22.74
CA TYR A 35 -28.64 25.72 -21.56
C TYR A 35 -27.31 26.31 -21.07
N THR A 36 -27.37 27.49 -20.47
CA THR A 36 -26.24 28.16 -19.83
C THR A 36 -26.35 28.04 -18.32
N VAL A 37 -25.26 27.79 -17.62
CA VAL A 37 -25.24 27.73 -16.15
C VAL A 37 -25.32 29.13 -15.58
N GLU A 38 -26.43 29.46 -14.92
CA GLU A 38 -26.63 30.76 -14.23
C GLU A 38 -25.89 30.78 -12.89
N SER A 39 -26.02 29.74 -12.11
CA SER A 39 -25.39 29.63 -10.80
C SER A 39 -25.16 28.17 -10.40
N ILE A 40 -24.22 27.97 -9.49
CA ILE A 40 -23.96 26.66 -8.87
C ILE A 40 -24.06 26.86 -7.35
N GLY A 41 -24.95 26.09 -6.72
CA GLY A 41 -25.18 26.16 -5.28
C GLY A 41 -25.37 24.76 -4.68
N PHE A 42 -25.57 24.71 -3.36
CA PHE A 42 -25.82 23.49 -2.63
C PHE A 42 -27.28 23.42 -2.19
N THR A 43 -27.85 22.22 -2.21
CA THR A 43 -29.20 21.96 -1.67
C THR A 43 -29.05 21.72 -0.17
N GLY A 44 -29.87 22.39 0.67
CA GLY A 44 -29.86 22.25 2.12
C GLY A 44 -28.93 23.25 2.82
N GLN A 45 -28.25 22.86 3.88
CA GLN A 45 -27.37 23.74 4.66
C GLN A 45 -26.20 24.29 3.84
N SER A 46 -26.02 25.57 3.84
CA SER A 46 -25.45 26.38 2.78
C SER A 46 -23.97 26.75 2.90
N HIS A 47 -23.23 26.24 3.87
CA HIS A 47 -21.82 26.66 4.05
C HIS A 47 -20.85 25.50 4.15
N TYR A 48 -20.47 24.96 2.96
CA TYR A 48 -19.33 24.07 2.88
C TYR A 48 -18.03 24.89 2.66
N ARG A 49 -16.98 24.59 3.44
CA ARG A 49 -15.65 25.12 3.16
C ARG A 49 -15.00 24.29 2.04
N LEU A 50 -14.92 24.91 0.87
CA LEU A 50 -14.27 24.31 -0.29
C LEU A 50 -12.87 24.92 -0.48
N SER A 51 -12.00 24.16 -1.15
CA SER A 51 -10.70 24.68 -1.58
C SER A 51 -10.86 25.81 -2.59
N THR A 52 -9.86 26.67 -2.68
CA THR A 52 -9.81 27.74 -3.70
C THR A 52 -9.98 27.16 -5.10
N GLY A 53 -9.36 25.99 -5.37
CA GLY A 53 -9.46 25.35 -6.68
C GLY A 53 -10.86 24.85 -7.03
N ALA A 54 -11.65 24.35 -6.06
CA ALA A 54 -13.04 23.95 -6.32
C ALA A 54 -13.93 25.19 -6.57
N ILE A 55 -13.70 26.27 -5.83
CA ILE A 55 -14.41 27.54 -6.03
C ILE A 55 -14.12 28.14 -7.41
N GLU A 56 -12.86 28.10 -7.84
CA GLU A 56 -12.48 28.55 -9.18
C GLU A 56 -13.10 27.70 -10.29
N GLU A 57 -13.16 26.37 -10.10
CA GLU A 57 -13.81 25.46 -11.05
C GLU A 57 -15.31 25.74 -11.13
N MET A 58 -15.99 25.97 -10.00
CA MET A 58 -17.39 26.42 -9.97
C MET A 58 -17.56 27.74 -10.75
N ARG A 59 -16.71 28.72 -10.52
CA ARG A 59 -16.75 30.02 -11.20
C ARG A 59 -16.58 29.91 -12.72
N ARG A 60 -15.68 29.02 -13.19
CA ARG A 60 -15.47 28.77 -14.63
C ARG A 60 -16.68 28.15 -15.32
N LEU A 61 -17.49 27.40 -14.58
CA LEU A 61 -18.69 26.76 -15.13
C LEU A 61 -19.88 27.71 -15.15
N ILE A 62 -19.91 28.77 -14.36
CA ILE A 62 -20.94 29.82 -14.39
C ILE A 62 -20.77 30.64 -15.69
N GLY A 63 -21.84 30.82 -16.44
CA GLY A 63 -21.82 31.44 -17.78
C GLY A 63 -21.43 30.51 -18.92
N ALA A 64 -20.95 29.30 -18.64
CA ALA A 64 -20.64 28.29 -19.65
C ALA A 64 -21.87 27.45 -20.03
N LYS A 65 -21.82 26.79 -21.18
CA LYS A 65 -22.84 25.80 -21.56
C LYS A 65 -22.79 24.59 -20.62
N VAL A 66 -23.97 24.04 -20.31
CA VAL A 66 -24.06 22.86 -19.47
C VAL A 66 -23.32 21.69 -20.08
N SER A 67 -22.36 21.16 -19.37
CA SER A 67 -21.63 19.95 -19.71
C SER A 67 -21.75 18.96 -18.54
N THR A 68 -22.42 17.85 -18.78
CA THR A 68 -22.59 16.78 -17.80
C THR A 68 -21.25 16.24 -17.31
N GLU A 69 -20.27 16.12 -18.22
CA GLU A 69 -18.93 15.67 -17.87
C GLU A 69 -18.19 16.65 -16.93
N ALA A 70 -18.31 17.96 -17.20
CA ALA A 70 -17.71 18.98 -16.37
C ALA A 70 -18.36 19.04 -14.97
N LEU A 71 -19.68 18.92 -14.89
CA LEU A 71 -20.42 18.85 -13.66
C LEU A 71 -20.11 17.57 -12.87
N ASN A 72 -19.97 16.43 -13.53
CA ASN A 72 -19.54 15.19 -12.89
C ASN A 72 -18.09 15.28 -12.36
N ARG A 73 -17.18 15.97 -13.06
CA ARG A 73 -15.82 16.23 -12.55
C ARG A 73 -15.86 17.08 -11.29
N LEU A 74 -16.61 18.17 -11.31
CA LEU A 74 -16.85 19.04 -10.17
C LEU A 74 -17.45 18.27 -9.00
N ALA A 75 -18.50 17.46 -9.22
CA ALA A 75 -19.14 16.65 -8.20
C ALA A 75 -18.14 15.65 -7.56
N ARG A 76 -17.31 14.96 -8.36
CA ARG A 76 -16.27 14.08 -7.84
C ARG A 76 -15.22 14.82 -7.00
N ARG A 77 -14.82 16.01 -7.42
CA ARG A 77 -13.88 16.85 -6.67
C ARG A 77 -14.48 17.26 -5.33
N ILE A 78 -15.70 17.80 -5.35
CA ILE A 78 -16.42 18.20 -4.13
C ILE A 78 -16.67 17.01 -3.21
N ARG A 79 -17.03 15.85 -3.74
CA ARG A 79 -17.16 14.61 -2.99
C ARG A 79 -15.88 14.26 -2.24
N SER A 80 -14.74 14.38 -2.90
CA SER A 80 -13.42 14.12 -2.29
C SER A 80 -13.10 15.14 -1.21
N GLU A 81 -13.29 16.44 -1.48
CA GLU A 81 -12.98 17.51 -0.54
C GLU A 81 -13.88 17.50 0.70
N LEU A 82 -15.18 17.27 0.51
CA LEU A 82 -16.15 17.22 1.60
C LEU A 82 -16.21 15.85 2.29
N ARG A 83 -15.50 14.85 1.78
CA ARG A 83 -15.59 13.45 2.24
C ARG A 83 -17.04 12.96 2.27
N ALA A 84 -17.82 13.39 1.31
CA ALA A 84 -19.21 12.97 1.18
C ALA A 84 -19.32 11.52 0.69
N THR A 85 -20.41 10.84 1.05
CA THR A 85 -20.69 9.50 0.53
C THR A 85 -21.01 9.59 -0.96
N GLU A 86 -21.81 10.60 -1.33
CA GLU A 86 -22.17 10.89 -2.69
C GLU A 86 -22.36 12.40 -2.88
N VAL A 87 -22.07 12.89 -4.07
CA VAL A 87 -22.40 14.24 -4.51
C VAL A 87 -23.03 14.11 -5.88
N THR A 88 -24.30 14.45 -5.95
CA THR A 88 -25.08 14.51 -7.20
C THR A 88 -25.40 15.95 -7.54
N PHE A 89 -25.86 16.21 -8.76
CA PHE A 89 -26.37 17.52 -9.12
C PHE A 89 -27.75 17.42 -9.77
N LYS A 90 -28.57 18.42 -9.52
CA LYS A 90 -29.86 18.61 -10.16
C LYS A 90 -29.85 19.94 -10.92
N LEU A 91 -30.47 19.95 -12.07
CA LEU A 91 -30.69 21.16 -12.85
C LEU A 91 -32.05 21.75 -12.50
N ALA A 92 -32.06 22.98 -12.01
CA ALA A 92 -33.27 23.74 -11.77
C ALA A 92 -33.40 24.87 -12.81
N ARG A 93 -34.61 25.35 -13.04
CA ARG A 93 -34.86 26.48 -13.94
C ARG A 93 -34.17 27.73 -13.43
N GLY A 94 -33.43 28.41 -14.31
CA GLY A 94 -32.85 29.72 -14.04
C GLY A 94 -33.90 30.87 -14.07
N GLY A 95 -33.43 32.04 -13.74
CA GLY A 95 -34.23 33.28 -13.81
C GLY A 95 -34.45 33.75 -15.25
N GLU A 96 -33.48 33.51 -16.14
CA GLU A 96 -33.55 33.90 -17.53
C GLU A 96 -33.87 32.71 -18.46
N PRO A 97 -34.48 32.96 -19.62
CA PRO A 97 -34.71 31.94 -20.66
C PRO A 97 -33.37 31.24 -21.04
N ASN A 98 -33.44 29.90 -21.17
CA ASN A 98 -32.28 29.06 -21.47
C ASN A 98 -31.14 29.07 -20.43
N HIS A 99 -31.41 29.57 -19.20
CA HIS A 99 -30.47 29.48 -18.07
C HIS A 99 -30.96 28.43 -17.07
N VAL A 100 -29.99 27.77 -16.44
CA VAL A 100 -30.23 26.76 -15.39
C VAL A 100 -29.37 26.99 -14.18
N LYS A 101 -29.93 26.68 -13.02
CA LYS A 101 -29.22 26.63 -11.75
C LYS A 101 -28.80 25.19 -11.49
N VAL A 102 -27.52 25.00 -11.20
CA VAL A 102 -26.98 23.69 -10.79
C VAL A 102 -27.03 23.59 -9.27
N LEU A 103 -27.82 22.67 -8.74
CA LEU A 103 -27.94 22.40 -7.32
C LEU A 103 -27.20 21.12 -6.97
N LEU A 104 -26.08 21.27 -6.26
CA LEU A 104 -25.30 20.14 -5.76
C LEU A 104 -25.94 19.61 -4.49
N GLU A 105 -26.25 18.34 -4.50
CA GLU A 105 -26.81 17.59 -3.36
C GLU A 105 -25.69 16.74 -2.77
N VAL A 106 -25.34 17.02 -1.51
CA VAL A 106 -24.28 16.33 -0.79
C VAL A 106 -24.90 15.37 0.20
N ASP A 107 -24.74 14.08 -0.07
CA ASP A 107 -25.28 13.04 0.80
C ASP A 107 -24.25 12.63 1.86
N LYS A 108 -24.73 12.50 3.09
CA LYS A 108 -24.00 12.10 4.32
C LYS A 108 -22.50 12.41 4.32
N ARG A 109 -22.12 13.44 5.05
CA ARG A 109 -20.73 13.77 5.31
C ARG A 109 -20.06 12.64 6.10
N LYS A 110 -18.99 12.05 5.55
CA LYS A 110 -18.18 11.11 6.33
C LYS A 110 -17.58 11.83 7.53
N SER A 111 -17.50 11.14 8.66
CA SER A 111 -16.81 11.66 9.85
C SER A 111 -15.40 12.12 9.47
N ASN A 112 -14.93 13.20 10.08
CA ASN A 112 -13.53 13.60 9.97
C ASN A 112 -12.60 12.65 10.76
N PHE A 113 -13.18 11.85 11.65
CA PHE A 113 -12.49 10.84 12.45
C PHE A 113 -12.81 9.45 11.86
N ASP A 114 -11.77 8.67 11.63
CA ASP A 114 -11.83 7.30 11.14
C ASP A 114 -11.01 6.41 12.08
N LEU A 115 -11.62 5.32 12.53
CA LEU A 115 -10.97 4.27 13.29
C LEU A 115 -10.92 3.02 12.41
N SER A 116 -9.76 2.48 12.20
CA SER A 116 -9.53 1.34 11.32
C SER A 116 -8.59 0.31 11.94
N ILE A 117 -8.73 -0.91 11.48
CA ILE A 117 -7.78 -1.99 11.71
C ILE A 117 -7.23 -2.33 10.32
N PRO A 118 -6.14 -1.64 9.88
CA PRO A 118 -5.62 -1.81 8.52
C PRO A 118 -5.03 -3.19 8.26
N ALA A 119 -4.51 -3.85 9.29
CA ALA A 119 -3.99 -5.19 9.20
C ALA A 119 -4.32 -5.99 10.47
N PHE A 120 -4.68 -7.24 10.27
CA PHE A 120 -4.89 -8.21 11.35
C PHE A 120 -4.68 -9.59 10.77
N SER A 121 -3.78 -10.35 11.33
CA SER A 121 -3.53 -11.72 10.87
C SER A 121 -3.19 -12.64 12.02
N TYR A 122 -3.52 -13.90 11.83
CA TYR A 122 -3.12 -15.03 12.66
C TYR A 122 -2.47 -16.09 11.77
N GLN A 123 -1.33 -16.56 12.20
CA GLN A 123 -0.70 -17.72 11.61
C GLN A 123 -0.40 -18.72 12.74
N SER A 124 -0.78 -19.97 12.56
CA SER A 124 -0.71 -20.98 13.62
C SER A 124 0.70 -21.22 14.20
N ARG A 125 1.75 -20.80 13.49
CA ARG A 125 3.15 -20.92 13.93
C ARG A 125 3.76 -19.63 14.44
N GLN A 126 3.16 -18.48 14.08
CA GLN A 126 3.67 -17.16 14.41
C GLN A 126 2.73 -16.34 15.29
N GLY A 127 1.49 -16.82 15.53
CA GLY A 127 0.48 -16.15 16.36
C GLY A 127 -0.14 -14.94 15.70
N TRP A 128 -0.52 -13.95 16.49
CA TRP A 128 -1.30 -12.81 16.09
C TRP A 128 -0.44 -11.61 15.74
N THR A 129 -0.84 -10.92 14.67
CA THR A 129 -0.31 -9.61 14.28
C THR A 129 -1.48 -8.65 14.10
N GLY A 130 -1.40 -7.46 14.65
CA GLY A 130 -2.46 -6.47 14.51
C GLY A 130 -1.95 -5.04 14.46
N VAL A 131 -2.61 -4.23 13.63
CA VAL A 131 -2.41 -2.78 13.55
C VAL A 131 -3.76 -2.12 13.74
N ALA A 132 -3.85 -1.20 14.69
CA ALA A 132 -5.01 -0.34 14.90
C ALA A 132 -4.62 1.11 14.61
N GLU A 133 -5.41 1.82 13.84
CA GLU A 133 -5.15 3.22 13.48
C GLU A 133 -6.37 4.10 13.70
N ALA A 134 -6.13 5.29 14.22
CA ALA A 134 -7.08 6.37 14.31
C ALA A 134 -6.62 7.53 13.44
N ALA A 135 -7.45 8.01 12.54
CA ALA A 135 -7.14 9.11 11.66
C ALA A 135 -8.13 10.26 11.83
N THR A 136 -7.65 11.48 11.81
CA THR A 136 -8.48 12.68 11.74
C THR A 136 -8.06 13.55 10.57
N THR A 137 -9.05 14.09 9.85
CA THR A 137 -8.82 14.93 8.67
C THR A 137 -9.38 16.34 8.89
N PHE A 138 -8.56 17.33 8.65
CA PHE A 138 -8.91 18.76 8.76
C PHE A 138 -8.38 19.52 7.53
N GLY A 139 -9.30 19.85 6.63
CA GLY A 139 -8.96 20.43 5.33
C GLY A 139 -8.14 19.46 4.46
N ALA A 140 -6.98 19.92 4.00
CA ALA A 140 -6.05 19.09 3.22
C ALA A 140 -5.08 18.25 4.09
N ASN A 141 -5.24 18.29 5.40
CA ASN A 141 -4.34 17.63 6.33
C ASN A 141 -5.00 16.38 6.92
N THR A 142 -4.20 15.34 7.15
CA THR A 142 -4.62 14.13 7.86
C THR A 142 -3.57 13.81 8.91
N LEU A 143 -4.01 13.60 10.14
CA LEU A 143 -3.19 13.09 11.23
C LEU A 143 -3.66 11.66 11.52
N THR A 144 -2.73 10.72 11.50
CA THR A 144 -2.97 9.31 11.82
C THR A 144 -2.09 8.91 12.99
N ALA A 145 -2.67 8.24 13.97
CA ALA A 145 -1.94 7.58 15.05
C ALA A 145 -2.27 6.10 15.01
N GLY A 146 -1.25 5.26 15.05
CA GLY A 146 -1.38 3.81 14.97
C GLY A 146 -0.63 3.12 16.10
N ALA A 147 -1.17 1.98 16.53
CA ALA A 147 -0.49 1.05 17.41
C ALA A 147 -0.35 -0.29 16.68
N LEU A 148 0.82 -0.88 16.79
CA LEU A 148 1.12 -2.20 16.24
C LEU A 148 1.48 -3.13 17.36
N SER A 149 0.88 -4.31 17.35
CA SER A 149 1.21 -5.38 18.30
C SER A 149 1.34 -6.69 17.56
N ASP A 150 2.47 -7.29 17.74
CA ASP A 150 2.81 -8.62 17.32
C ASP A 150 2.86 -9.51 18.57
N GLY A 151 1.78 -10.22 18.82
CA GLY A 151 1.58 -10.95 20.09
C GLY A 151 2.27 -12.30 20.17
N ASP A 152 3.08 -12.67 19.19
CA ASP A 152 3.73 -13.97 19.19
C ASP A 152 5.14 -13.89 19.76
N THR A 153 5.41 -14.67 20.80
CA THR A 153 6.74 -14.80 21.39
C THR A 153 7.70 -15.70 20.59
N LEU A 154 7.20 -16.39 19.57
CA LEU A 154 7.98 -17.33 18.76
C LEU A 154 8.62 -16.66 17.55
N ALA A 155 8.11 -15.50 17.11
CA ALA A 155 8.61 -14.76 15.96
C ALA A 155 9.27 -13.44 16.40
N GLU A 156 10.30 -13.00 15.67
CA GLU A 156 10.80 -11.65 15.84
C GLU A 156 9.80 -10.67 15.38
N ARG A 157 9.40 -9.90 16.34
CA ARG A 157 8.32 -8.98 16.19
C ARG A 157 8.64 -7.69 16.88
N TYR A 158 7.93 -6.68 16.49
CA TYR A 158 8.04 -5.38 17.10
C TYR A 158 6.68 -4.89 17.54
N THR A 159 6.64 -4.27 18.70
CA THR A 159 5.46 -3.59 19.22
C THR A 159 5.76 -2.11 19.39
N GLY A 160 4.79 -1.26 19.13
CA GLY A 160 5.00 0.15 19.29
C GLY A 160 3.89 0.98 18.68
N PHE A 161 4.22 2.22 18.41
CA PHE A 161 3.27 3.15 17.84
C PHE A 161 3.89 3.94 16.69
N LYS A 162 2.98 4.47 15.85
CA LYS A 162 3.28 5.30 14.71
C LYS A 162 2.40 6.53 14.72
N ILE A 163 2.95 7.68 14.40
CA ILE A 163 2.22 8.92 14.17
C ILE A 163 2.59 9.42 12.79
N ARG A 164 1.59 9.67 11.94
CA ARG A 164 1.78 10.19 10.59
C ARG A 164 0.94 11.43 10.36
N TYR A 165 1.57 12.45 9.83
CA TYR A 165 0.91 13.64 9.32
C TYR A 165 1.10 13.73 7.81
N ASP A 166 0.00 13.85 7.07
CA ASP A 166 -0.02 14.01 5.63
C ASP A 166 -0.71 15.32 5.26
N ARG A 167 -0.06 16.11 4.44
CA ARG A 167 -0.66 17.24 3.75
C ARG A 167 -0.84 16.90 2.28
N LEU A 168 -2.09 16.71 1.86
CA LEU A 168 -2.46 16.20 0.54
C LEU A 168 -2.23 17.18 -0.61
N SER A 169 -2.06 18.48 -0.33
CA SER A 169 -1.72 19.49 -1.32
C SER A 169 -0.86 20.59 -0.70
N PHE A 170 0.26 20.89 -1.33
CA PHE A 170 1.16 21.97 -0.93
C PHE A 170 1.40 22.89 -2.14
N GLY A 171 0.70 24.01 -2.17
CA GLY A 171 0.70 24.94 -3.29
C GLY A 171 -0.01 24.42 -4.55
N THR A 172 0.13 23.13 -4.84
CA THR A 172 -0.53 22.45 -5.96
C THR A 172 -1.01 21.07 -5.53
N ASP A 173 -1.95 20.47 -6.27
CA ASP A 173 -2.42 19.09 -6.04
C ASP A 173 -1.35 18.05 -6.42
N ARG A 174 -0.22 18.47 -6.97
CA ARG A 174 0.88 17.59 -7.40
C ARG A 174 1.96 17.38 -6.36
N ILE A 175 1.98 18.20 -5.30
CA ILE A 175 2.96 18.11 -4.23
C ILE A 175 2.24 17.79 -2.93
N ARG A 176 2.67 16.75 -2.24
CA ARG A 176 2.19 16.33 -0.92
C ARG A 176 3.36 16.28 0.03
N LEU A 177 3.12 16.60 1.29
CA LEU A 177 4.13 16.51 2.34
C LEU A 177 3.70 15.45 3.35
N GLY A 178 4.65 14.64 3.82
CA GLY A 178 4.46 13.64 4.85
C GLY A 178 5.50 13.78 5.95
N PHE A 179 5.08 13.50 7.17
CA PHE A 179 5.95 13.33 8.33
C PHE A 179 5.49 12.08 9.05
N GLU A 180 6.39 11.13 9.24
CA GLU A 180 6.12 9.89 9.97
C GLU A 180 7.09 9.81 11.16
N PHE A 181 6.58 9.41 12.30
CA PHE A 181 7.36 9.10 13.50
C PHE A 181 6.96 7.75 14.00
N ASP A 182 7.93 6.87 14.14
CA ASP A 182 7.78 5.50 14.63
C ASP A 182 8.59 5.28 15.89
N SER A 183 8.04 4.51 16.83
CA SER A 183 8.75 4.05 18.01
C SER A 183 8.38 2.61 18.29
N TYR A 184 9.36 1.72 18.19
CA TYR A 184 9.18 0.28 18.28
C TYR A 184 10.13 -0.36 19.30
N HIS A 185 9.61 -1.41 19.97
CA HIS A 185 10.40 -2.40 20.69
C HIS A 185 10.50 -3.67 19.88
N GLU A 186 11.72 -4.15 19.68
CA GLU A 186 12.00 -5.38 18.96
C GLU A 186 11.94 -6.59 19.90
N LEU A 187 11.29 -7.65 19.43
CA LEU A 187 11.14 -8.92 20.14
C LEU A 187 11.81 -10.02 19.32
N TYR A 188 12.82 -10.67 19.87
CA TYR A 188 13.58 -11.69 19.15
C TYR A 188 13.23 -13.09 19.62
N ASP A 189 13.04 -13.99 18.64
CA ASP A 189 12.95 -15.42 18.91
C ASP A 189 14.30 -16.00 19.31
N ARG A 190 14.26 -17.10 20.06
CA ARG A 190 15.46 -17.81 20.50
C ARG A 190 16.30 -18.31 19.29
N ALA A 191 15.65 -18.73 18.21
CA ALA A 191 16.34 -19.19 17.01
C ALA A 191 17.17 -18.09 16.38
N THR A 192 16.64 -16.85 16.33
CA THR A 192 17.37 -15.70 15.81
C THR A 192 18.53 -15.31 16.71
N LEU A 193 18.32 -15.25 18.02
CA LEU A 193 19.41 -14.94 18.94
C LEU A 193 20.54 -15.97 18.82
N THR A 194 20.21 -17.27 18.74
CA THR A 194 21.21 -18.31 18.51
C THR A 194 21.91 -18.17 17.16
N ALA A 195 21.18 -17.81 16.12
CA ALA A 195 21.75 -17.59 14.79
C ALA A 195 22.68 -16.35 14.75
N LEU A 196 22.31 -15.29 15.47
CA LEU A 196 23.15 -14.09 15.64
C LEU A 196 24.44 -14.40 16.39
N ASP A 197 24.38 -15.16 17.47
CA ASP A 197 25.58 -15.58 18.23
C ASP A 197 26.56 -16.39 17.37
N ASN A 198 26.03 -17.18 16.43
CA ASN A 198 26.80 -17.98 15.48
C ASN A 198 27.28 -17.21 14.25
N ALA A 199 26.64 -16.07 13.93
CA ALA A 199 27.04 -15.22 12.82
C ALA A 199 28.27 -14.38 13.23
N SER A 200 29.27 -14.27 12.35
CA SER A 200 30.37 -13.36 12.60
C SER A 200 29.83 -11.94 12.76
N SER A 201 30.07 -11.34 13.91
CA SER A 201 29.55 -10.03 14.33
C SER A 201 29.86 -8.85 13.39
N SER A 202 30.73 -9.03 12.41
CA SER A 202 31.14 -7.99 11.46
C SER A 202 30.14 -7.66 10.36
N SER A 203 29.09 -8.48 10.17
CA SER A 203 28.14 -8.31 9.06
C SER A 203 26.77 -7.71 9.42
N LEU A 204 26.46 -7.59 10.72
CA LEU A 204 25.11 -7.26 11.20
C LEU A 204 25.07 -6.06 12.18
N GLY A 205 26.06 -5.17 12.17
CA GLY A 205 26.14 -4.04 13.11
C GLY A 205 26.31 -4.52 14.56
N ALA A 206 25.63 -3.88 15.51
CA ALA A 206 25.64 -4.30 16.93
C ALA A 206 24.83 -5.59 17.19
N GLY A 207 24.26 -6.20 16.16
CA GLY A 207 23.45 -7.42 16.27
C GLY A 207 21.99 -7.15 16.57
N ALA A 208 21.51 -7.54 17.76
CA ALA A 208 20.14 -7.33 18.17
C ALA A 208 19.92 -5.95 18.79
N TYR A 209 18.86 -5.27 18.39
CA TYR A 209 18.44 -3.98 18.96
C TYR A 209 17.19 -4.16 19.83
N ARG A 210 17.17 -3.54 20.99
CA ARG A 210 16.03 -3.57 21.90
C ARG A 210 14.90 -2.67 21.44
N SER A 211 15.25 -1.50 20.89
CA SER A 211 14.27 -0.54 20.41
C SER A 211 14.85 0.32 19.31
N ARG A 212 13.95 0.88 18.50
CA ARG A 212 14.27 1.86 17.48
C ARG A 212 13.24 2.98 17.47
N THR A 213 13.68 4.15 17.11
CA THR A 213 12.82 5.30 16.79
C THR A 213 13.23 5.86 15.45
N ASP A 214 12.27 6.18 14.59
CA ASP A 214 12.53 6.76 13.29
C ASP A 214 11.65 8.01 13.08
N PHE A 215 12.20 9.02 12.44
CA PHE A 215 11.49 10.22 12.00
C PHE A 215 11.74 10.42 10.51
N GLU A 216 10.66 10.36 9.71
CA GLU A 216 10.71 10.38 8.25
C GLU A 216 9.93 11.58 7.66
N PRO A 217 10.57 12.73 7.46
CA PRO A 217 10.02 13.79 6.60
C PRO A 217 10.11 13.39 5.12
N SER A 218 9.04 13.62 4.37
CA SER A 218 8.98 13.28 2.96
C SER A 218 8.16 14.25 2.12
N ALA A 219 8.47 14.30 0.83
CA ALA A 219 7.69 15.00 -0.19
C ALA A 219 7.35 14.05 -1.33
N THR A 220 6.07 14.00 -1.68
CA THR A 220 5.57 13.18 -2.79
C THR A 220 5.19 14.08 -3.97
N PHE A 221 5.75 13.78 -5.12
CA PHE A 221 5.50 14.44 -6.40
C PHE A 221 4.61 13.57 -7.27
N VAL A 222 3.46 14.07 -7.67
CA VAL A 222 2.57 13.41 -8.64
C VAL A 222 3.08 13.74 -10.04
N LEU A 223 3.87 12.84 -10.63
CA LEU A 223 4.48 13.00 -11.96
C LEU A 223 3.42 12.83 -13.05
N ALA A 224 2.56 11.84 -12.90
CA ALA A 224 1.39 11.57 -13.74
C ALA A 224 0.29 10.96 -12.86
N LYS A 225 -0.96 10.83 -13.38
CA LYS A 225 -2.04 10.20 -12.61
C LYS A 225 -1.66 8.84 -12.01
N PRO A 226 -1.02 7.91 -12.77
CA PRO A 226 -0.63 6.62 -12.22
C PRO A 226 0.74 6.64 -11.51
N LEU A 227 1.54 7.72 -11.63
CA LEU A 227 2.96 7.71 -11.24
C LEU A 227 3.27 8.76 -10.19
N THR A 228 3.80 8.33 -9.05
CA THR A 228 4.26 9.21 -7.98
C THR A 228 5.70 8.91 -7.60
N LEU A 229 6.44 9.96 -7.24
CA LEU A 229 7.79 9.88 -6.68
C LEU A 229 7.75 10.49 -5.28
N THR A 230 8.12 9.73 -4.27
CA THR A 230 8.33 10.22 -2.91
C THR A 230 9.84 10.27 -2.64
N VAL A 231 10.29 11.39 -2.13
CA VAL A 231 11.67 11.61 -1.66
C VAL A 231 11.60 11.99 -0.19
N GLY A 232 12.40 11.36 0.64
CA GLY A 232 12.43 11.58 2.07
C GLY A 232 13.79 11.35 2.69
N LEU A 233 13.85 11.67 3.96
CA LEU A 233 14.97 11.35 4.85
C LEU A 233 14.42 10.53 6.01
N SER A 234 15.20 9.60 6.50
CA SER A 234 14.93 8.88 7.75
C SER A 234 16.03 9.22 8.73
N PHE A 235 15.63 9.58 9.93
CA PHE A 235 16.51 9.80 11.08
C PHE A 235 16.22 8.72 12.10
N GLU A 236 16.95 7.61 11.98
CA GLU A 236 16.72 6.42 12.77
C GLU A 236 17.76 6.25 13.87
N GLN A 237 17.29 6.04 15.10
CA GLN A 237 18.11 5.71 16.27
C GLN A 237 17.73 4.35 16.82
N MET A 238 18.74 3.54 17.11
CA MET A 238 18.60 2.18 17.58
C MET A 238 19.34 1.98 18.90
N GLN A 239 18.70 1.29 19.82
CA GLN A 239 19.32 0.92 21.10
C GLN A 239 19.69 -0.55 21.06
N PRO A 240 20.98 -0.91 21.19
CA PRO A 240 21.40 -2.30 21.26
C PRO A 240 20.78 -3.03 22.45
N GLN A 241 20.60 -4.34 22.31
CA GLN A 241 20.06 -5.18 23.40
C GLN A 241 21.05 -5.28 24.56
N VAL A 242 22.35 -5.18 24.31
CA VAL A 242 23.38 -5.15 25.34
C VAL A 242 23.48 -3.75 25.91
N SER A 243 23.15 -3.58 27.18
CA SER A 243 23.05 -2.28 27.85
C SER A 243 24.34 -1.44 27.90
N ALA A 244 25.50 -2.04 27.68
CA ALA A 244 26.80 -1.35 27.69
C ALA A 244 27.20 -0.77 26.30
N ALA A 245 26.45 -1.07 25.25
CA ALA A 245 26.71 -0.56 23.91
C ALA A 245 26.06 0.83 23.71
N HIS A 246 26.73 1.69 22.97
CA HIS A 246 26.19 3.00 22.60
C HIS A 246 25.02 2.82 21.60
N SER A 247 24.09 3.78 21.62
CA SER A 247 23.06 3.86 20.59
C SER A 247 23.68 4.04 19.21
N GLU A 248 23.14 3.37 18.22
CA GLU A 248 23.55 3.48 16.81
C GLU A 248 22.50 4.18 15.99
N SER A 249 22.90 4.80 14.91
CA SER A 249 22.02 5.47 13.96
C SER A 249 22.05 4.81 12.58
N ALA A 250 20.90 4.79 11.90
CA ALA A 250 20.78 4.34 10.51
C ALA A 250 20.10 5.40 9.62
N ASN A 251 20.58 6.65 9.72
CA ASN A 251 20.04 7.74 8.93
C ASN A 251 20.14 7.46 7.43
N ALA A 252 19.05 7.62 6.70
CA ALA A 252 18.95 7.21 5.31
C ALA A 252 18.21 8.25 4.44
N VAL A 253 18.60 8.28 3.16
CA VAL A 253 17.76 8.88 2.11
C VAL A 253 16.78 7.82 1.63
N ILE A 254 15.51 8.21 1.51
CA ILE A 254 14.44 7.34 1.04
C ILE A 254 13.90 7.87 -0.27
N ASN A 255 13.76 6.98 -1.27
CA ASN A 255 13.11 7.27 -2.52
C ASN A 255 12.11 6.16 -2.84
N THR A 256 10.87 6.52 -3.11
CA THR A 256 9.84 5.56 -3.52
C THR A 256 9.21 6.01 -4.82
N LEU A 257 9.37 5.21 -5.86
CA LEU A 257 8.64 5.37 -7.11
C LEU A 257 7.48 4.40 -7.11
N ARG A 258 6.24 4.89 -7.26
CA ARG A 258 5.04 4.06 -7.28
C ARG A 258 4.23 4.32 -8.53
N TYR A 259 3.85 3.25 -9.20
CA TYR A 259 2.91 3.21 -10.29
C TYR A 259 1.64 2.51 -9.84
N HIS A 260 0.49 3.17 -9.95
CA HIS A 260 -0.81 2.61 -9.61
C HIS A 260 -1.81 2.95 -10.72
N GLN A 261 -2.35 1.93 -11.36
CA GLN A 261 -3.32 2.09 -12.44
C GLN A 261 -4.46 1.09 -12.28
N ARG A 262 -5.69 1.59 -12.46
CA ARG A 262 -6.90 0.77 -12.52
C ARG A 262 -7.57 0.97 -13.87
N TRP A 263 -7.98 -0.13 -14.48
CA TRP A 263 -8.77 -0.15 -15.71
C TRP A 263 -10.11 -0.81 -15.41
N GLU A 264 -11.20 -0.11 -15.74
CA GLU A 264 -12.56 -0.57 -15.63
C GLU A 264 -13.11 -0.70 -17.05
N ASN A 265 -13.38 -1.90 -17.50
CA ASN A 265 -13.96 -2.19 -18.79
C ASN A 265 -15.48 -2.31 -18.68
N SER A 266 -16.20 -2.09 -19.80
CA SER A 266 -17.66 -2.21 -19.90
C SER A 266 -18.20 -3.61 -19.55
N ASP A 267 -17.36 -4.64 -19.62
CA ASP A 267 -17.74 -6.05 -19.47
C ASP A 267 -17.58 -6.56 -18.03
N ALA A 268 -17.81 -5.73 -17.02
CA ALA A 268 -17.62 -6.07 -15.60
C ALA A 268 -16.20 -6.59 -15.25
N THR A 269 -15.22 -6.32 -16.11
CA THR A 269 -13.83 -6.68 -15.89
C THR A 269 -13.06 -5.51 -15.28
N ASN A 270 -12.50 -5.71 -14.09
CA ASN A 270 -11.67 -4.73 -13.41
C ASN A 270 -10.23 -5.25 -13.35
N GLN A 271 -9.29 -4.42 -13.75
CA GLN A 271 -7.87 -4.71 -13.66
C GLN A 271 -7.18 -3.65 -12.81
N GLU A 272 -6.21 -4.06 -12.02
CA GLU A 272 -5.44 -3.15 -11.16
C GLU A 272 -3.97 -3.57 -11.19
N LEU A 273 -3.09 -2.61 -11.42
CA LEU A 273 -1.65 -2.80 -11.31
C LEU A 273 -1.12 -1.80 -10.28
N ASP A 274 -0.46 -2.32 -9.26
CA ASP A 274 0.31 -1.55 -8.29
C ASP A 274 1.75 -2.04 -8.35
N ALA A 275 2.69 -1.16 -8.71
CA ALA A 275 4.09 -1.49 -8.77
C ALA A 275 4.90 -0.40 -8.06
N GLY A 276 5.89 -0.80 -7.28
CA GLY A 276 6.71 0.09 -6.49
C GLY A 276 8.19 -0.28 -6.54
N TYR A 277 9.01 0.73 -6.54
CA TYR A 277 10.44 0.62 -6.25
C TYR A 277 10.76 1.49 -5.05
N ASN A 278 11.36 0.90 -4.04
CA ASN A 278 11.80 1.59 -2.84
C ASN A 278 13.32 1.48 -2.71
N LEU A 279 13.96 2.62 -2.50
CA LEU A 279 15.37 2.76 -2.19
C LEU A 279 15.51 3.37 -0.81
N ARG A 280 16.26 2.71 0.08
CA ARG A 280 16.73 3.26 1.35
C ARG A 280 18.24 3.21 1.36
N ALA A 281 18.90 4.35 1.49
CA ALA A 281 20.34 4.47 1.44
C ALA A 281 20.85 5.16 2.71
N ALA A 282 21.35 4.37 3.65
CA ALA A 282 21.99 4.87 4.86
C ALA A 282 23.47 5.15 4.58
N THR A 283 23.91 6.34 4.96
CA THR A 283 25.27 6.79 4.66
C THR A 283 25.84 7.64 5.79
N ARG A 284 27.12 7.49 6.02
CA ARG A 284 27.88 8.31 6.99
C ARG A 284 27.80 9.80 6.72
N THR A 285 27.57 10.20 5.47
CA THR A 285 27.43 11.63 5.07
C THR A 285 26.30 12.35 5.80
N ILE A 286 25.24 11.64 6.16
CA ILE A 286 24.10 12.17 6.92
C ILE A 286 24.11 11.70 8.39
N GLY A 287 25.28 11.33 8.91
CA GLY A 287 25.45 10.96 10.31
C GLY A 287 24.96 9.57 10.67
N SER A 288 24.96 8.62 9.73
CA SER A 288 24.63 7.22 9.99
C SER A 288 25.87 6.46 10.45
N ASP A 289 25.74 5.65 11.49
CA ASP A 289 26.77 4.72 11.94
C ASP A 289 26.85 3.51 11.02
N LEU A 290 25.69 3.10 10.48
CA LEU A 290 25.60 2.02 9.50
C LEU A 290 25.60 2.58 8.07
N ALA A 291 26.22 1.83 7.16
CA ALA A 291 26.26 2.17 5.74
C ALA A 291 25.71 1.01 4.92
N TYR A 292 24.52 1.20 4.34
CA TYR A 292 23.88 0.21 3.48
C TYR A 292 22.98 0.86 2.44
N THR A 293 22.67 0.11 1.40
CA THR A 293 21.69 0.49 0.40
C THR A 293 20.74 -0.69 0.19
N ARG A 294 19.45 -0.44 0.42
CA ARG A 294 18.38 -1.43 0.25
C ARG A 294 17.52 -1.05 -0.94
N HIS A 295 17.45 -1.94 -1.91
CA HIS A 295 16.60 -1.84 -3.09
C HIS A 295 15.47 -2.86 -2.95
N LEU A 296 14.24 -2.45 -3.16
CA LEU A 296 13.07 -3.32 -3.11
C LEU A 296 12.12 -2.97 -4.25
N VAL A 297 11.77 -3.96 -5.05
CA VAL A 297 10.75 -3.90 -6.09
C VAL A 297 9.56 -4.75 -5.66
N ASN A 298 8.37 -4.19 -5.71
CA ASN A 298 7.12 -4.90 -5.50
C ASN A 298 6.21 -4.67 -6.70
N ALA A 299 5.49 -5.69 -7.12
CA ALA A 299 4.44 -5.56 -8.12
C ALA A 299 3.26 -6.45 -7.74
N ARG A 300 2.05 -5.92 -7.86
CA ARG A 300 0.79 -6.64 -7.67
C ARG A 300 -0.11 -6.35 -8.85
N TYR A 301 -0.54 -7.39 -9.53
CA TYR A 301 -1.53 -7.32 -10.58
C TYR A 301 -2.77 -8.09 -10.17
N GLY A 302 -3.93 -7.44 -10.24
CA GLY A 302 -5.23 -8.01 -9.94
C GLY A 302 -6.14 -7.94 -11.16
N LEU A 303 -6.77 -9.05 -11.48
CA LEU A 303 -7.83 -9.17 -12.48
C LEU A 303 -9.08 -9.70 -11.80
N ARG A 304 -10.20 -9.01 -11.96
CA ARG A 304 -11.50 -9.46 -11.49
C ARG A 304 -12.52 -9.42 -12.62
N HIS A 305 -13.18 -10.52 -12.83
CA HIS A 305 -14.29 -10.65 -13.78
C HIS A 305 -15.44 -11.37 -13.09
N GLU A 306 -16.57 -10.67 -12.89
CA GLU A 306 -17.73 -11.19 -12.17
C GLU A 306 -17.36 -11.81 -10.81
N HIS A 307 -17.41 -13.14 -10.72
CA HIS A 307 -17.12 -13.92 -9.52
C HIS A 307 -15.71 -14.52 -9.47
N GLN A 308 -14.93 -14.29 -10.51
CA GLN A 308 -13.57 -14.79 -10.63
C GLN A 308 -12.56 -13.67 -10.35
N SER A 309 -11.43 -14.06 -9.77
CA SER A 309 -10.31 -13.15 -9.58
C SER A 309 -8.99 -13.88 -9.71
N VAL A 310 -8.02 -13.20 -10.29
CA VAL A 310 -6.62 -13.64 -10.31
C VAL A 310 -5.79 -12.52 -9.71
N GLU A 311 -4.94 -12.85 -8.78
CA GLU A 311 -3.97 -11.91 -8.22
C GLU A 311 -2.58 -12.52 -8.35
N VAL A 312 -1.64 -11.72 -8.85
CA VAL A 312 -0.23 -12.08 -8.97
C VAL A 312 0.57 -11.04 -8.20
N THR A 313 1.44 -11.50 -7.29
CA THR A 313 2.39 -10.62 -6.60
C THR A 313 3.81 -11.05 -6.88
N LEU A 314 4.70 -10.08 -7.03
CA LEU A 314 6.13 -10.28 -7.21
C LEU A 314 6.89 -9.34 -6.28
N THR A 315 7.91 -9.85 -5.63
CA THR A 315 8.83 -9.08 -4.79
C THR A 315 10.25 -9.47 -5.12
N ALA A 316 11.14 -8.50 -5.30
CA ALA A 316 12.56 -8.73 -5.45
C ALA A 316 13.33 -7.63 -4.71
N GLY A 317 14.37 -8.02 -3.98
CA GLY A 317 15.16 -7.07 -3.22
C GLY A 317 16.62 -7.46 -3.07
N VAL A 318 17.45 -6.44 -2.87
CA VAL A 318 18.88 -6.60 -2.60
C VAL A 318 19.34 -5.52 -1.62
N ILE A 319 20.19 -5.93 -0.69
CA ILE A 319 20.88 -5.04 0.24
C ILE A 319 22.37 -5.14 -0.02
N TYR A 320 23.02 -4.00 -0.11
CA TYR A 320 24.48 -3.86 -0.14
C TYR A 320 24.94 -3.14 1.12
N GLY A 321 26.09 -3.51 1.65
CA GLY A 321 26.64 -2.95 2.88
C GLY A 321 26.10 -3.63 4.15
N HIS A 322 26.20 -2.94 5.28
CA HIS A 322 25.88 -3.47 6.61
C HIS A 322 24.54 -2.90 7.09
N ALA A 323 23.47 -3.64 6.83
CA ALA A 323 22.13 -3.27 7.29
C ALA A 323 21.80 -3.89 8.65
N PRO A 324 21.04 -3.22 9.51
CA PRO A 324 20.54 -3.80 10.74
C PRO A 324 19.60 -4.98 10.48
N LEU A 325 19.40 -5.83 11.48
CA LEU A 325 18.63 -7.07 11.34
C LEU A 325 17.20 -6.85 10.82
N PHE A 326 16.52 -5.84 11.32
CA PHE A 326 15.14 -5.52 10.93
C PHE A 326 14.99 -4.98 9.49
N GLU A 327 16.07 -4.57 8.83
CA GLU A 327 16.06 -4.18 7.41
C GLU A 327 16.30 -5.38 6.47
N ARG A 328 16.75 -6.52 7.01
CA ARG A 328 17.00 -7.72 6.20
C ARG A 328 15.68 -8.32 5.71
N PHE A 329 15.75 -8.97 4.57
CA PHE A 329 14.58 -9.61 3.99
C PHE A 329 14.26 -10.92 4.69
N VAL A 330 12.98 -11.14 4.95
CA VAL A 330 12.45 -12.39 5.49
C VAL A 330 11.30 -12.90 4.64
N LEU A 331 11.15 -14.21 4.56
CA LEU A 331 10.01 -14.91 3.95
C LEU A 331 9.43 -15.90 4.95
N GLY A 332 8.19 -16.33 4.73
CA GLY A 332 7.55 -17.34 5.56
C GLY A 332 6.67 -16.75 6.64
N ASN A 333 5.80 -15.82 6.26
CA ASN A 333 4.74 -15.27 7.10
C ASN A 333 3.38 -15.37 6.38
N SER A 334 2.34 -14.78 6.96
CA SER A 334 0.97 -14.82 6.40
C SER A 334 0.82 -14.11 5.05
N SER A 335 1.72 -13.19 4.70
CA SER A 335 1.66 -12.38 3.47
C SER A 335 2.68 -12.79 2.40
N THR A 336 3.73 -13.52 2.79
CA THR A 336 4.73 -14.05 1.87
C THR A 336 4.77 -15.57 2.00
N LEU A 337 5.38 -16.31 1.21
CA LEU A 337 5.60 -17.76 1.24
C LEU A 337 4.79 -18.50 2.34
N ARG A 338 3.45 -18.39 2.26
CA ARG A 338 2.48 -18.93 3.23
C ARG A 338 2.70 -20.44 3.39
N GLY A 339 2.60 -20.96 4.59
CA GLY A 339 2.90 -22.39 4.87
C GLY A 339 4.31 -22.65 5.35
N TRP A 340 5.21 -21.68 5.25
CA TRP A 340 6.54 -21.73 5.85
C TRP A 340 6.62 -20.83 7.06
N ASN A 341 7.50 -21.16 8.02
CA ASN A 341 7.91 -20.26 9.07
C ASN A 341 9.24 -19.60 8.65
N LYS A 342 9.44 -18.33 8.97
CA LYS A 342 10.69 -17.64 8.65
C LYS A 342 11.93 -18.35 9.22
N TYR A 343 11.82 -19.00 10.38
CA TYR A 343 12.90 -19.75 11.02
C TYR A 343 13.23 -21.07 10.31
N ASP A 344 12.30 -21.61 9.53
CA ASP A 344 12.56 -22.78 8.66
C ASP A 344 13.39 -22.41 7.42
N LEU A 345 13.51 -21.09 7.13
CA LEU A 345 14.21 -20.57 5.95
C LEU A 345 15.56 -19.94 6.33
N ASP A 346 15.54 -18.83 7.02
CA ASP A 346 16.72 -18.16 7.55
C ASP A 346 16.32 -17.30 8.78
N PRO A 347 16.72 -17.67 9.99
CA PRO A 347 16.34 -16.96 11.22
C PRO A 347 16.79 -15.50 11.28
N ILE A 348 17.89 -15.17 10.65
CA ILE A 348 18.40 -13.79 10.59
C ILE A 348 18.08 -13.09 9.27
N GLY A 349 17.23 -13.69 8.44
CA GLY A 349 16.89 -13.18 7.11
C GLY A 349 18.08 -13.16 6.16
N GLY A 350 17.90 -12.56 5.00
CA GLY A 350 18.93 -12.46 3.97
C GLY A 350 19.07 -11.05 3.41
N ASN A 351 20.18 -10.80 2.73
CA ASN A 351 20.40 -9.55 2.00
C ASN A 351 19.87 -9.60 0.55
N ARG A 352 19.27 -10.71 0.14
CA ARG A 352 18.62 -10.91 -1.17
C ARG A 352 17.31 -11.64 -1.00
N VAL A 353 16.32 -11.24 -1.77
CA VAL A 353 14.99 -11.89 -1.77
C VAL A 353 14.40 -11.91 -3.17
N VAL A 354 13.73 -12.99 -3.49
CA VAL A 354 12.79 -13.10 -4.62
C VAL A 354 11.58 -13.88 -4.13
N HIS A 355 10.40 -13.36 -4.36
CA HIS A 355 9.13 -13.99 -4.00
C HIS A 355 8.10 -13.77 -5.10
N GLY A 356 7.29 -14.76 -5.37
CA GLY A 356 6.14 -14.69 -6.26
C GLY A 356 4.97 -15.46 -5.68
N SER A 357 3.78 -14.91 -5.84
CA SER A 357 2.52 -15.53 -5.44
C SER A 357 1.49 -15.41 -6.53
N VAL A 358 0.69 -16.46 -6.73
CA VAL A 358 -0.50 -16.45 -7.58
C VAL A 358 -1.67 -16.92 -6.74
N THR A 359 -2.73 -16.13 -6.70
CA THR A 359 -3.98 -16.47 -6.02
C THR A 359 -5.13 -16.45 -7.03
N TYR A 360 -5.84 -17.56 -7.17
CA TYR A 360 -7.09 -17.63 -7.92
C TYR A 360 -8.28 -17.63 -6.96
N GLY A 361 -9.28 -16.85 -7.26
CA GLY A 361 -10.52 -16.75 -6.50
C GLY A 361 -11.75 -17.06 -7.35
N TYR A 362 -12.65 -17.86 -6.80
CA TYR A 362 -13.99 -18.09 -7.34
C TYR A 362 -15.03 -17.94 -6.24
N HIS A 363 -15.91 -16.93 -6.36
CA HIS A 363 -16.78 -16.52 -5.26
C HIS A 363 -15.99 -16.27 -3.97
N ILE A 364 -16.26 -17.06 -2.93
CA ILE A 364 -15.57 -17.02 -1.65
C ILE A 364 -14.31 -17.90 -1.59
N MET A 365 -14.17 -18.85 -2.52
CA MET A 365 -13.05 -19.77 -2.54
C MET A 365 -11.78 -19.09 -3.02
N ARG A 366 -10.65 -19.47 -2.43
CA ARG A 366 -9.30 -19.02 -2.84
C ARG A 366 -8.38 -20.23 -2.92
N VAL A 367 -7.61 -20.29 -3.97
CA VAL A 367 -6.50 -21.25 -4.12
C VAL A 367 -5.25 -20.44 -4.43
N PHE A 368 -4.14 -20.77 -3.82
CA PHE A 368 -2.91 -20.02 -4.02
C PHE A 368 -1.68 -20.92 -4.10
N TYR A 369 -0.67 -20.37 -4.75
CA TYR A 369 0.66 -20.93 -4.85
C TYR A 369 1.68 -19.86 -4.66
N ASP A 370 2.63 -20.08 -3.73
CA ASP A 370 3.71 -19.18 -3.43
C ASP A 370 5.05 -19.85 -3.71
N THR A 371 6.00 -19.08 -4.19
CA THR A 371 7.39 -19.49 -4.37
C THR A 371 8.33 -18.37 -3.97
N GLY A 372 9.47 -18.70 -3.37
CA GLY A 372 10.42 -17.68 -2.99
C GLY A 372 11.73 -18.24 -2.48
N SER A 373 12.70 -17.34 -2.39
CA SER A 373 14.01 -17.59 -1.80
C SER A 373 14.50 -16.33 -1.10
N VAL A 374 15.13 -16.50 0.05
CA VAL A 374 15.87 -15.48 0.78
C VAL A 374 17.25 -16.01 1.06
N TRP A 375 18.29 -15.21 0.82
CA TRP A 375 19.67 -15.67 0.96
C TRP A 375 20.65 -14.50 1.12
N ASP A 376 21.86 -14.79 1.56
CA ASP A 376 22.96 -13.84 1.60
C ASP A 376 23.83 -13.88 0.33
N GLN A 377 24.51 -12.79 0.08
CA GLN A 377 25.52 -12.72 -0.98
C GLN A 377 26.58 -13.79 -0.76
N GLY A 378 26.88 -14.55 -1.81
CA GLY A 378 27.83 -15.68 -1.75
C GLY A 378 27.19 -17.02 -1.41
N LYS A 379 25.95 -17.05 -0.94
CA LYS A 379 25.17 -18.28 -0.80
C LYS A 379 24.34 -18.54 -2.06
N SER A 380 24.04 -19.78 -2.35
CA SER A 380 23.12 -20.17 -3.44
C SER A 380 21.68 -19.98 -3.00
N PRO A 381 20.81 -19.41 -3.85
CA PRO A 381 19.37 -19.32 -3.55
C PRO A 381 18.75 -20.71 -3.53
N GLU A 382 17.95 -20.98 -2.52
CA GLU A 382 17.13 -22.19 -2.43
C GLU A 382 15.67 -21.82 -2.54
N ALA A 383 15.01 -22.24 -3.64
CA ALA A 383 13.61 -21.94 -3.85
C ALA A 383 12.74 -22.81 -2.94
N ARG A 384 11.85 -22.19 -2.22
CA ARG A 384 10.80 -22.84 -1.42
C ARG A 384 9.45 -22.58 -2.05
N HIS A 385 8.56 -23.53 -1.88
CA HIS A 385 7.24 -23.51 -2.49
C HIS A 385 6.17 -23.83 -1.45
N SER A 386 5.00 -23.25 -1.61
CA SER A 386 3.82 -23.61 -0.84
C SER A 386 2.57 -23.50 -1.70
N ALA A 387 1.56 -24.26 -1.35
CA ALA A 387 0.24 -24.17 -1.95
C ALA A 387 -0.82 -24.19 -0.85
N GLY A 388 -1.96 -23.59 -1.09
CA GLY A 388 -3.02 -23.55 -0.09
C GLY A 388 -4.38 -23.27 -0.68
N ILE A 389 -5.37 -23.48 0.18
CA ILE A 389 -6.78 -23.25 -0.11
C ILE A 389 -7.40 -22.46 1.04
N GLY A 390 -8.34 -21.60 0.73
CA GLY A 390 -9.02 -20.81 1.73
C GLY A 390 -10.39 -20.31 1.28
N VAL A 391 -11.05 -19.61 2.20
CA VAL A 391 -12.29 -18.90 1.95
C VAL A 391 -12.10 -17.42 2.34
N SER A 392 -12.59 -16.54 1.49
CA SER A 392 -12.52 -15.11 1.71
C SER A 392 -13.91 -14.51 1.64
N SER A 393 -14.29 -13.75 2.65
CA SER A 393 -15.59 -13.07 2.71
C SER A 393 -15.38 -11.58 2.97
N GLY A 394 -16.07 -10.72 2.22
CA GLY A 394 -16.20 -9.32 2.55
C GLY A 394 -17.09 -9.18 3.79
N LEU A 395 -16.50 -9.01 4.96
CA LEU A 395 -17.24 -8.66 6.16
C LEU A 395 -17.64 -7.19 6.04
N GLY A 396 -18.94 -6.92 5.87
CA GLY A 396 -19.48 -5.56 5.76
C GLY A 396 -19.25 -4.66 6.98
N ILE A 397 -18.70 -5.20 8.06
CA ILE A 397 -18.29 -4.49 9.29
C ILE A 397 -16.98 -3.73 9.07
N PHE A 398 -16.12 -4.20 8.16
CA PHE A 398 -14.82 -3.59 7.87
C PHE A 398 -14.86 -3.01 6.44
N HIS A 399 -15.01 -1.72 6.33
CA HIS A 399 -15.30 -1.00 5.08
C HIS A 399 -14.34 -1.21 3.90
N LYS A 400 -13.21 -1.93 4.06
CA LYS A 400 -12.19 -2.06 3.01
C LYS A 400 -11.40 -3.38 2.98
N GLY A 401 -11.78 -4.43 3.69
CA GLY A 401 -11.00 -5.67 3.71
C GLY A 401 -11.86 -6.92 3.53
N ALA A 402 -11.35 -7.90 2.83
CA ALA A 402 -11.87 -9.25 2.85
C ALA A 402 -11.17 -10.04 3.96
N PHE A 403 -11.92 -10.73 4.79
CA PHE A 403 -11.37 -11.66 5.76
C PHE A 403 -11.07 -12.97 5.06
N LEU A 404 -9.85 -13.49 5.24
CA LEU A 404 -9.38 -14.76 4.69
C LEU A 404 -9.21 -15.78 5.82
N LEU A 405 -9.73 -16.99 5.61
CA LEU A 405 -9.37 -18.19 6.36
C LEU A 405 -8.74 -19.16 5.38
N ALA A 406 -7.53 -19.63 5.65
CA ALA A 406 -6.81 -20.49 4.75
C ALA A 406 -5.96 -21.56 5.47
N VAL A 407 -5.68 -22.62 4.74
CA VAL A 407 -4.69 -23.64 5.12
C VAL A 407 -3.64 -23.66 4.02
N ALA A 408 -2.39 -23.52 4.41
CA ALA A 408 -1.23 -23.56 3.52
C ALA A 408 -0.34 -24.74 3.85
N PHE A 409 0.21 -25.36 2.80
CA PHE A 409 1.08 -26.53 2.90
C PHE A 409 2.44 -26.17 2.32
N PRO A 410 3.53 -26.29 3.09
CA PRO A 410 4.88 -26.20 2.52
C PRO A 410 5.13 -27.42 1.63
N ILE A 411 5.62 -27.19 0.42
CA ILE A 411 6.01 -28.25 -0.51
C ILE A 411 7.44 -28.66 -0.18
N ARG A 412 7.58 -29.71 0.60
CA ARG A 412 8.86 -30.29 1.01
C ARG A 412 8.80 -31.80 1.05
N GLN A 413 9.94 -32.47 0.96
CA GLN A 413 10.02 -33.91 1.18
C GLN A 413 9.69 -34.23 2.63
N GLY A 414 8.86 -35.24 2.86
CA GLY A 414 8.48 -35.70 4.19
C GLY A 414 7.03 -35.36 4.56
N ARG A 415 6.78 -35.09 5.85
CA ARG A 415 5.44 -34.89 6.40
C ARG A 415 4.85 -33.55 5.97
N ALA A 416 3.62 -33.58 5.48
CA ALA A 416 2.83 -32.38 5.31
C ALA A 416 2.54 -31.76 6.68
N ASP A 417 2.85 -30.49 6.83
CA ASP A 417 2.71 -29.77 8.08
C ASP A 417 1.94 -28.48 7.82
N PRO A 418 0.60 -28.53 7.91
CA PRO A 418 -0.25 -27.42 7.51
C PRO A 418 -0.09 -26.22 8.45
N VAL A 419 -0.17 -25.04 7.85
CA VAL A 419 -0.23 -23.77 8.54
C VAL A 419 -1.60 -23.16 8.36
N PHE A 420 -2.28 -22.84 9.45
CA PHE A 420 -3.56 -22.16 9.45
C PHE A 420 -3.33 -20.66 9.46
N ILE A 421 -4.07 -19.97 8.59
CA ILE A 421 -3.98 -18.52 8.41
C ILE A 421 -5.38 -17.94 8.50
N ALA A 422 -5.52 -16.88 9.30
CA ALA A 422 -6.76 -16.13 9.41
C ALA A 422 -6.45 -14.63 9.46
N GLY A 423 -7.18 -13.78 8.75
CA GLY A 423 -6.96 -12.34 8.89
C GLY A 423 -7.45 -11.52 7.72
N MET A 424 -7.05 -10.26 7.72
CA MET A 424 -7.42 -9.26 6.72
C MET A 424 -6.16 -8.56 6.21
N ASN A 425 -6.17 -8.18 4.93
CA ASN A 425 -5.11 -7.34 4.33
C ASN A 425 -3.70 -7.91 4.55
N PHE A 426 -3.48 -9.10 4.04
CA PHE A 426 -2.16 -9.72 4.01
C PHE A 426 -1.26 -9.07 2.99
#